data_48d2775baa3c60395d8f26c7b19495aa
#
_entry.id   48d2775baa3c60395d8f26c7b19495aa
#
_cell.length_a   1.000
_cell.length_b   1.000
_cell.length_c   1.000
_cell.angle_alpha   90.00
_cell.angle_beta   90.00
_cell.angle_gamma   90.00
#
_symmetry.space_group_name_H-M   'P 1'
#
loop_
_entity.id
_entity.type
_entity.pdbx_description
1 polymer ?
#
loop_
_entity_poly.entity_id
_entity_poly.type
_entity_poly.pdbx_seq_one_letter_code
_entity_poly.pdbx_strand_id
1 'polypeptide(L)'
;SLGTWGLPQMVQKFYAIKDEKQITKGAVISTIFALIVAGGSYFMGGFVRLYCSVDGEKGKTLIGTNNGKPEFDSMVPALLDSALPDILIGLVVVLVLSASLSTLSSLVLTSSSTLTIDLIKPRAKKMTEKKEVLIMRILIAVFLIISVVIAFNKNASISTLMSYSWGALSGAFLGPFLYSLFKKKVTAASCWASFGTGIGITVVHMILFRFGFEAFSGLVESVKELDLPFNILSPINAGVISMIVSLIIVPVVSIFTKPPKKEIVDDIFASIGK
;
A
#
# COMPACT_ATOMS: atom_id res chain seq x y z
N SER A 1 -2.09 -11.76 -1.33
CA SER A 1 -0.67 -12.09 -1.64
C SER A 1 -0.17 -11.55 -2.98
N LEU A 2 -0.94 -11.65 -4.07
CA LEU A 2 -0.53 -11.08 -5.37
C LEU A 2 -0.31 -9.57 -5.34
N GLY A 3 -1.09 -8.84 -4.55
CA GLY A 3 -0.98 -7.38 -4.44
C GLY A 3 0.39 -6.89 -3.97
N THR A 4 1.07 -7.66 -3.12
CA THR A 4 2.40 -7.29 -2.63
C THR A 4 3.49 -7.34 -3.70
N TRP A 5 3.31 -8.13 -4.77
CA TRP A 5 4.22 -8.18 -5.91
C TRP A 5 4.16 -6.92 -6.78
N GLY A 6 3.04 -6.20 -6.75
CA GLY A 6 2.89 -4.92 -7.41
C GLY A 6 3.42 -3.72 -6.61
N LEU A 7 3.95 -3.93 -5.40
CA LEU A 7 4.46 -2.85 -4.57
C LEU A 7 5.94 -2.58 -4.87
N PRO A 8 6.32 -1.41 -5.42
CA PRO A 8 7.71 -1.09 -5.78
C PRO A 8 8.71 -1.26 -4.63
N GLN A 9 8.30 -0.89 -3.41
CA GLN A 9 9.14 -1.05 -2.21
C GLN A 9 9.43 -2.50 -1.84
N MET A 10 8.58 -3.45 -2.25
CA MET A 10 8.84 -4.88 -2.05
C MET A 10 9.79 -5.41 -3.12
N VAL A 11 9.60 -4.96 -4.38
CA VAL A 11 10.46 -5.36 -5.51
C VAL A 11 11.90 -4.89 -5.30
N GLN A 12 12.13 -3.69 -4.78
CA GLN A 12 13.47 -3.18 -4.48
C GLN A 12 14.29 -4.09 -3.56
N LYS A 13 13.64 -4.83 -2.65
CA LYS A 13 14.33 -5.76 -1.75
C LYS A 13 14.95 -6.94 -2.49
N PHE A 14 14.42 -7.33 -3.63
CA PHE A 14 14.98 -8.42 -4.44
C PHE A 14 16.33 -8.05 -5.07
N TYR A 15 16.55 -6.77 -5.38
CA TYR A 15 17.84 -6.30 -5.90
C TYR A 15 18.97 -6.31 -4.88
N ALA A 16 18.66 -6.42 -3.58
CA ALA A 16 19.66 -6.49 -2.51
C ALA A 16 20.16 -7.92 -2.21
N ILE A 17 19.63 -8.92 -2.93
CA ILE A 17 20.00 -10.33 -2.72
C ILE A 17 21.36 -10.60 -3.38
N LYS A 18 22.31 -11.11 -2.61
CA LYS A 18 23.70 -11.33 -3.04
C LYS A 18 23.86 -12.58 -3.93
N ASP A 19 23.21 -13.68 -3.58
CA ASP A 19 23.35 -14.99 -4.22
C ASP A 19 22.01 -15.72 -4.28
N GLU A 20 21.78 -16.56 -5.30
CA GLU A 20 20.56 -17.37 -5.44
C GLU A 20 20.32 -18.31 -4.25
N LYS A 21 21.39 -18.85 -3.64
CA LYS A 21 21.31 -19.69 -2.45
C LYS A 21 20.70 -18.96 -1.25
N GLN A 22 20.83 -17.63 -1.20
CA GLN A 22 20.25 -16.81 -0.13
C GLN A 22 18.74 -16.62 -0.32
N ILE A 23 18.23 -16.79 -1.54
CA ILE A 23 16.78 -16.71 -1.83
C ILE A 23 16.01 -17.76 -1.03
N THR A 24 16.45 -19.02 -1.09
CA THR A 24 15.77 -20.11 -0.38
C THR A 24 15.84 -19.91 1.15
N LYS A 25 17.02 -19.56 1.67
CA LYS A 25 17.17 -19.27 3.11
C LYS A 25 16.30 -18.08 3.54
N GLY A 26 16.34 -16.99 2.78
CA GLY A 26 15.53 -15.80 3.02
C GLY A 26 14.04 -16.11 2.97
N ALA A 27 13.59 -16.91 2.01
CA ALA A 27 12.19 -17.33 1.89
C ALA A 27 11.73 -18.13 3.11
N VAL A 28 12.53 -19.10 3.58
CA VAL A 28 12.19 -19.90 4.76
C VAL A 28 12.13 -19.03 6.02
N ILE A 29 13.16 -18.21 6.25
CA ILE A 29 13.21 -17.33 7.44
C ILE A 29 12.06 -16.33 7.43
N SER A 30 11.80 -15.67 6.28
CA SER A 30 10.72 -14.70 6.18
C SER A 30 9.34 -15.35 6.31
N THR A 31 9.15 -16.58 5.83
CA THR A 31 7.91 -17.32 5.99
C THR A 31 7.64 -17.67 7.45
N ILE A 32 8.64 -18.19 8.16
CA ILE A 32 8.51 -18.50 9.60
C ILE A 32 8.22 -17.21 10.38
N PHE A 33 8.97 -16.15 10.11
CA PHE A 33 8.76 -14.85 10.76
C PHE A 33 7.36 -14.29 10.48
N ALA A 34 6.92 -14.33 9.22
CA ALA A 34 5.59 -13.88 8.84
C ALA A 34 4.49 -14.71 9.52
N LEU A 35 4.67 -16.03 9.65
CA LEU A 35 3.72 -16.90 10.33
C LEU A 35 3.60 -16.52 11.82
N ILE A 36 4.71 -16.28 12.50
CA ILE A 36 4.72 -15.89 13.92
C ILE A 36 4.06 -14.51 14.09
N VAL A 37 4.46 -13.53 13.28
CA VAL A 37 3.94 -12.15 13.40
C VAL A 37 2.48 -12.06 12.99
N ALA A 38 2.11 -12.62 11.85
CA ALA A 38 0.72 -12.61 11.39
C ALA A 38 -0.17 -13.45 12.32
N GLY A 39 0.25 -14.66 12.69
CA GLY A 39 -0.49 -15.52 13.63
C GLY A 39 -0.70 -14.84 14.98
N GLY A 40 0.34 -14.22 15.55
CA GLY A 40 0.23 -13.46 16.78
C GLY A 40 -0.70 -12.25 16.68
N SER A 41 -0.61 -11.50 15.59
CA SER A 41 -1.48 -10.34 15.36
C SER A 41 -2.94 -10.72 15.20
N TYR A 42 -3.26 -11.75 14.42
CA TYR A 42 -4.62 -12.25 14.25
C TYR A 42 -5.18 -12.87 15.54
N PHE A 43 -4.34 -13.62 16.26
CA PHE A 43 -4.72 -14.16 17.57
C PHE A 43 -5.06 -13.04 18.55
N MET A 44 -4.21 -12.02 18.66
CA MET A 44 -4.47 -10.85 19.50
C MET A 44 -5.76 -10.12 19.07
N GLY A 45 -5.96 -9.92 17.76
CA GLY A 45 -7.19 -9.31 17.22
C GLY A 45 -8.46 -10.10 17.58
N GLY A 46 -8.39 -11.44 17.59
CA GLY A 46 -9.47 -12.30 18.07
C GLY A 46 -9.70 -12.16 19.57
N PHE A 47 -8.62 -12.09 20.34
CA PHE A 47 -8.67 -11.95 21.80
C PHE A 47 -9.31 -10.63 22.26
N VAL A 48 -9.10 -9.55 21.51
CA VAL A 48 -9.68 -8.24 21.81
C VAL A 48 -11.21 -8.32 21.98
N ARG A 49 -11.89 -9.15 21.18
CA ARG A 49 -13.35 -9.34 21.28
C ARG A 49 -13.84 -9.88 22.63
N LEU A 50 -12.98 -10.58 23.37
CA LEU A 50 -13.29 -11.06 24.70
C LEU A 50 -13.26 -9.95 25.77
N TYR A 51 -12.41 -8.94 25.55
CA TYR A 51 -12.16 -7.87 26.50
C TYR A 51 -12.82 -6.55 26.15
N CYS A 52 -13.16 -6.33 24.88
CA CYS A 52 -13.73 -5.08 24.39
C CYS A 52 -15.14 -5.28 23.84
N SER A 53 -16.01 -4.30 24.05
CA SER A 53 -17.38 -4.27 23.52
C SER A 53 -17.72 -2.89 22.99
N VAL A 54 -18.54 -2.85 21.93
CA VAL A 54 -19.09 -1.61 21.35
C VAL A 54 -20.33 -1.18 22.16
N ASP A 55 -21.09 -2.14 22.70
CA ASP A 55 -22.40 -1.93 23.32
C ASP A 55 -22.35 -1.82 24.86
N GLY A 56 -21.16 -1.80 25.46
CA GLY A 56 -20.99 -1.67 26.90
C GLY A 56 -21.41 -2.90 27.70
N GLU A 57 -21.13 -4.09 27.18
CA GLU A 57 -21.34 -5.35 27.92
C GLU A 57 -20.60 -5.36 29.26
N LYS A 58 -21.27 -5.89 30.30
CA LYS A 58 -20.69 -5.97 31.65
C LYS A 58 -19.35 -6.72 31.63
N GLY A 59 -18.33 -6.10 32.19
CA GLY A 59 -16.99 -6.67 32.33
C GLY A 59 -16.09 -6.49 31.08
N LYS A 60 -16.55 -5.76 30.07
CA LYS A 60 -15.74 -5.44 28.90
C LYS A 60 -15.42 -3.95 28.81
N THR A 61 -14.25 -3.62 28.31
CA THR A 61 -13.83 -2.23 28.04
C THR A 61 -14.62 -1.66 26.88
N LEU A 62 -15.23 -0.51 27.07
CA LEU A 62 -15.98 0.18 26.03
C LEU A 62 -15.03 0.74 24.96
N ILE A 63 -15.32 0.47 23.69
CA ILE A 63 -14.58 1.02 22.56
C ILE A 63 -15.21 2.36 22.18
N GLY A 64 -14.37 3.35 21.88
CA GLY A 64 -14.81 4.64 21.36
C GLY A 64 -15.58 4.51 20.05
N THR A 65 -16.51 5.42 19.83
CA THR A 65 -17.23 5.54 18.55
C THR A 65 -16.84 6.85 17.87
N ASN A 66 -16.54 6.77 16.58
CA ASN A 66 -16.29 7.93 15.74
C ASN A 66 -17.42 8.04 14.69
N ASN A 67 -18.16 9.15 14.72
CA ASN A 67 -19.32 9.37 13.84
C ASN A 67 -20.34 8.21 13.86
N GLY A 68 -20.66 7.67 15.05
CA GLY A 68 -21.62 6.57 15.21
C GLY A 68 -21.12 5.20 14.75
N LYS A 69 -19.85 5.08 14.37
CA LYS A 69 -19.22 3.80 14.01
C LYS A 69 -18.16 3.41 15.03
N PRO A 70 -18.01 2.10 15.33
CA PRO A 70 -16.97 1.64 16.24
C PRO A 70 -15.56 2.04 15.75
N GLU A 71 -14.75 2.60 16.64
CA GLU A 71 -13.36 2.93 16.35
C GLU A 71 -12.47 1.70 16.56
N PHE A 72 -12.41 0.83 15.56
CA PHE A 72 -11.65 -0.43 15.67
C PHE A 72 -10.15 -0.23 15.91
N ASP A 73 -9.58 0.90 15.50
CA ASP A 73 -8.16 1.21 15.74
C ASP A 73 -7.86 1.44 17.23
N SER A 74 -8.86 1.71 18.08
CA SER A 74 -8.72 1.86 19.52
C SER A 74 -8.76 0.53 20.31
N MET A 75 -9.15 -0.58 19.64
CA MET A 75 -9.38 -1.86 20.32
C MET A 75 -8.12 -2.44 20.98
N VAL A 76 -7.01 -2.47 20.25
CA VAL A 76 -5.75 -3.02 20.77
C VAL A 76 -5.17 -2.14 21.88
N PRO A 77 -5.10 -0.79 21.73
CA PRO A 77 -4.74 0.08 22.84
C PRO A 77 -5.59 -0.12 24.10
N ALA A 78 -6.92 -0.23 23.96
CA ALA A 78 -7.82 -0.44 25.09
C ALA A 78 -7.59 -1.80 25.79
N LEU A 79 -7.33 -2.87 25.01
CA LEU A 79 -6.95 -4.16 25.57
C LEU A 79 -5.65 -4.06 26.38
N LEU A 80 -4.63 -3.43 25.82
CA LEU A 80 -3.32 -3.31 26.47
C LEU A 80 -3.43 -2.49 27.77
N ASP A 81 -4.20 -1.40 27.74
CA ASP A 81 -4.46 -0.54 28.90
C ASP A 81 -5.16 -1.30 30.03
N SER A 82 -6.09 -2.19 29.68
CA SER A 82 -6.82 -2.99 30.66
C SER A 82 -6.06 -4.20 31.21
N ALA A 83 -5.08 -4.73 30.44
CA ALA A 83 -4.43 -6.00 30.73
C ALA A 83 -2.98 -5.86 31.24
N LEU A 84 -2.32 -4.74 30.97
CA LEU A 84 -0.90 -4.56 31.26
C LEU A 84 -0.68 -3.50 32.37
N PRO A 85 0.34 -3.67 33.22
CA PRO A 85 0.78 -2.62 34.13
C PRO A 85 1.45 -1.46 33.36
N ASP A 86 1.37 -0.25 33.91
CA ASP A 86 1.80 1.02 33.28
C ASP A 86 3.22 0.97 32.67
N ILE A 87 4.15 0.29 33.35
CA ILE A 87 5.53 0.18 32.89
C ILE A 87 5.64 -0.60 31.56
N LEU A 88 4.82 -1.64 31.39
CA LEU A 88 4.76 -2.40 30.14
C LEU A 88 4.05 -1.63 29.04
N ILE A 89 3.01 -0.85 29.38
CA ILE A 89 2.35 0.04 28.43
C ILE A 89 3.35 1.06 27.89
N GLY A 90 4.15 1.70 28.79
CA GLY A 90 5.20 2.61 28.37
C GLY A 90 6.20 1.98 27.40
N LEU A 91 6.61 0.73 27.66
CA LEU A 91 7.52 -0.01 26.80
C LEU A 91 6.89 -0.31 25.42
N VAL A 92 5.62 -0.72 25.38
CA VAL A 92 4.87 -0.94 24.13
C VAL A 92 4.74 0.36 23.33
N VAL A 93 4.46 1.48 23.97
CA VAL A 93 4.39 2.80 23.30
C VAL A 93 5.71 3.16 22.65
N VAL A 94 6.83 3.01 23.35
CA VAL A 94 8.17 3.26 22.79
C VAL A 94 8.45 2.34 21.61
N LEU A 95 8.09 1.07 21.70
CA LEU A 95 8.27 0.09 20.63
C LEU A 95 7.45 0.48 19.39
N VAL A 96 6.19 0.81 19.56
CA VAL A 96 5.29 1.22 18.46
C VAL A 96 5.79 2.51 17.79
N LEU A 97 6.20 3.50 18.59
CA LEU A 97 6.76 4.75 18.07
C LEU A 97 8.04 4.49 17.29
N SER A 98 8.97 3.68 17.81
CA SER A 98 10.22 3.36 17.14
C SER A 98 9.99 2.63 15.81
N ALA A 99 9.09 1.66 15.78
CA ALA A 99 8.72 0.93 14.57
C ALA A 99 8.07 1.85 13.52
N SER A 100 7.16 2.72 13.96
CA SER A 100 6.47 3.69 13.11
C SER A 100 7.43 4.72 12.52
N LEU A 101 8.35 5.27 13.34
CA LEU A 101 9.36 6.22 12.89
C LEU A 101 10.32 5.61 11.88
N SER A 102 10.75 4.36 12.10
CA SER A 102 11.61 3.64 11.16
C SER A 102 10.95 3.46 9.81
N THR A 103 9.68 3.04 9.79
CA THR A 103 8.91 2.84 8.56
C THR A 103 8.65 4.17 7.85
N LEU A 104 8.20 5.18 8.59
CA LEU A 104 7.90 6.51 8.06
C LEU A 104 9.15 7.13 7.41
N SER A 105 10.29 7.09 8.10
CA SER A 105 11.57 7.62 7.59
C SER A 105 11.96 6.95 6.28
N SER A 106 11.85 5.62 6.21
CA SER A 106 12.15 4.85 5.00
C SER A 106 11.24 5.22 3.83
N LEU A 107 9.93 5.31 4.06
CA LEU A 107 8.95 5.63 3.03
C LEU A 107 9.13 7.05 2.49
N VAL A 108 9.30 8.02 3.38
CA VAL A 108 9.46 9.43 2.99
C VAL A 108 10.79 9.65 2.26
N LEU A 109 11.87 9.01 2.71
CA LEU A 109 13.16 9.07 2.03
C LEU A 109 13.08 8.44 0.63
N THR A 110 12.48 7.27 0.50
CA THR A 110 12.31 6.59 -0.79
C THR A 110 11.47 7.45 -1.75
N SER A 111 10.33 7.97 -1.29
CA SER A 111 9.46 8.80 -2.11
C SER A 111 10.16 10.08 -2.59
N SER A 112 10.87 10.76 -1.69
CA SER A 112 11.59 12.00 -2.02
C SER A 112 12.78 11.76 -2.94
N SER A 113 13.54 10.68 -2.74
CA SER A 113 14.66 10.30 -3.61
C SER A 113 14.19 9.91 -5.00
N THR A 114 13.14 9.09 -5.12
CA THR A 114 12.56 8.71 -6.41
C THR A 114 12.08 9.93 -7.18
N LEU A 115 11.33 10.82 -6.53
CA LEU A 115 10.86 12.04 -7.18
C LEU A 115 12.01 12.94 -7.62
N THR A 116 13.06 13.06 -6.80
CA THR A 116 14.23 13.90 -7.11
C THR A 116 15.09 13.29 -8.21
N ILE A 117 15.45 12.01 -8.08
CA ILE A 117 16.42 11.36 -8.96
C ILE A 117 15.78 10.98 -10.29
N ASP A 118 14.57 10.40 -10.25
CA ASP A 118 13.96 9.82 -11.45
C ASP A 118 13.11 10.84 -12.24
N LEU A 119 12.54 11.84 -11.55
CA LEU A 119 11.64 12.79 -12.19
C LEU A 119 12.27 14.18 -12.39
N ILE A 120 12.89 14.74 -11.36
CA ILE A 120 13.39 16.13 -11.39
C ILE A 120 14.76 16.20 -12.04
N LYS A 121 15.71 15.34 -11.64
CA LYS A 121 17.09 15.35 -12.13
C LYS A 121 17.22 15.22 -13.66
N PRO A 122 16.48 14.30 -14.34
CA PRO A 122 16.55 14.17 -15.79
C PRO A 122 16.05 15.42 -16.56
N ARG A 123 15.17 16.21 -15.91
CA ARG A 123 14.62 17.45 -16.51
C ARG A 123 15.44 18.68 -16.20
N ALA A 124 16.29 18.63 -15.19
CA ALA A 124 17.14 19.74 -14.78
C ALA A 124 18.45 19.74 -15.57
N LYS A 125 18.70 20.80 -16.37
CA LYS A 125 19.89 20.90 -17.24
C LYS A 125 21.23 20.86 -16.50
N LYS A 126 21.31 21.28 -15.23
CA LYS A 126 22.52 21.23 -14.37
C LYS A 126 22.05 21.08 -12.91
N MET A 127 22.07 19.88 -12.37
CA MET A 127 21.81 19.64 -10.96
C MET A 127 23.12 19.29 -10.26
N THR A 128 23.50 20.07 -9.26
CA THR A 128 24.63 19.76 -8.38
C THR A 128 24.17 18.88 -7.24
N GLU A 129 25.04 18.03 -6.70
CA GLU A 129 24.74 17.14 -5.57
C GLU A 129 24.12 17.89 -4.38
N LYS A 130 24.62 19.10 -4.08
CA LYS A 130 24.07 19.94 -3.00
C LYS A 130 22.62 20.34 -3.25
N LYS A 131 22.25 20.66 -4.50
CA LYS A 131 20.88 20.98 -4.87
C LYS A 131 19.96 19.75 -4.84
N GLU A 132 20.49 18.60 -5.26
CA GLU A 132 19.77 17.33 -5.20
C GLU A 132 19.38 16.99 -3.77
N VAL A 133 20.34 17.02 -2.83
CA VAL A 133 20.09 16.79 -1.40
C VAL A 133 19.12 17.83 -0.81
N LEU A 134 19.25 19.10 -1.20
CA LEU A 134 18.33 20.14 -0.72
C LEU A 134 16.89 19.88 -1.18
N ILE A 135 16.68 19.52 -2.45
CA ILE A 135 15.35 19.20 -2.98
C ILE A 135 14.77 17.99 -2.25
N MET A 136 15.56 16.92 -2.03
CA MET A 136 15.11 15.78 -1.25
C MET A 136 14.64 16.18 0.14
N ARG A 137 15.39 17.03 0.85
CA ARG A 137 14.99 17.50 2.20
C ARG A 137 13.70 18.30 2.18
N ILE A 138 13.52 19.17 1.19
CA ILE A 138 12.28 19.94 1.02
C ILE A 138 11.10 18.97 0.77
N LEU A 139 11.28 18.00 -0.13
CA LEU A 139 10.22 17.02 -0.42
C LEU A 139 9.89 16.14 0.79
N ILE A 140 10.88 15.75 1.59
CA ILE A 140 10.67 15.07 2.86
C ILE A 140 9.74 15.89 3.76
N ALA A 141 10.07 17.18 3.95
CA ALA A 141 9.25 18.07 4.77
C ALA A 141 7.82 18.22 4.22
N VAL A 142 7.67 18.37 2.91
CA VAL A 142 6.35 18.45 2.25
C VAL A 142 5.54 17.18 2.46
N PHE A 143 6.13 15.99 2.23
CA PHE A 143 5.43 14.73 2.44
C PHE A 143 5.04 14.50 3.91
N LEU A 144 5.90 14.89 4.85
CA LEU A 144 5.56 14.83 6.29
C LEU A 144 4.39 15.75 6.63
N ILE A 145 4.39 16.99 6.13
CA ILE A 145 3.28 17.94 6.36
C ILE A 145 1.97 17.37 5.81
N ILE A 146 1.99 16.86 4.57
CA ILE A 146 0.81 16.24 3.95
C ILE A 146 0.32 15.05 4.80
N SER A 147 1.24 14.19 5.25
CA SER A 147 0.91 13.04 6.09
C SER A 147 0.27 13.46 7.41
N VAL A 148 0.79 14.50 8.05
CA VAL A 148 0.23 15.05 9.30
C VAL A 148 -1.17 15.62 9.07
N VAL A 149 -1.38 16.38 7.99
CA VAL A 149 -2.71 16.92 7.64
C VAL A 149 -3.73 15.79 7.43
N ILE A 150 -3.32 14.72 6.72
CA ILE A 150 -4.19 13.55 6.53
C ILE A 150 -4.47 12.85 7.86
N ALA A 151 -3.47 12.69 8.72
CA ALA A 151 -3.61 12.02 10.01
C ALA A 151 -4.54 12.77 10.97
N PHE A 152 -4.57 14.10 10.94
CA PHE A 152 -5.52 14.88 11.74
C PHE A 152 -6.98 14.73 11.28
N ASN A 153 -7.20 14.40 10.01
CA ASN A 153 -8.54 14.12 9.50
C ASN A 153 -8.90 12.64 9.72
N LYS A 154 -9.31 12.28 10.93
CA LYS A 154 -9.70 10.92 11.34
C LYS A 154 -11.00 10.41 10.69
N ASN A 155 -11.17 10.60 9.39
CA ASN A 155 -12.38 10.18 8.68
C ASN A 155 -12.37 8.71 8.22
N ALA A 156 -11.26 8.01 8.41
CA ALA A 156 -11.10 6.61 7.99
C ALA A 156 -10.21 5.83 8.95
N SER A 157 -10.49 4.54 9.10
CA SER A 157 -9.60 3.62 9.81
C SER A 157 -8.26 3.45 9.07
N ILE A 158 -7.21 3.12 9.80
CA ILE A 158 -5.86 2.86 9.22
C ILE A 158 -5.94 1.79 8.13
N SER A 159 -6.71 0.71 8.36
CA SER A 159 -6.90 -0.37 7.38
C SER A 159 -7.53 0.11 6.08
N THR A 160 -8.46 1.06 6.15
CA THR A 160 -9.08 1.68 4.97
C THR A 160 -8.08 2.49 4.16
N LEU A 161 -7.27 3.33 4.81
CA LEU A 161 -6.22 4.12 4.15
C LEU A 161 -5.15 3.22 3.49
N MET A 162 -4.74 2.16 4.18
CA MET A 162 -3.83 1.16 3.62
C MET A 162 -4.43 0.48 2.39
N SER A 163 -5.70 0.11 2.43
CA SER A 163 -6.38 -0.55 1.32
C SER A 163 -6.42 0.31 0.07
N TYR A 164 -6.69 1.61 0.19
CA TYR A 164 -6.61 2.55 -0.93
C TYR A 164 -5.19 2.70 -1.47
N SER A 165 -4.21 2.93 -0.60
CA SER A 165 -2.82 3.12 -1.00
C SER A 165 -2.25 1.88 -1.69
N TRP A 166 -2.39 0.72 -1.06
CA TRP A 166 -1.88 -0.53 -1.62
C TRP A 166 -2.65 -0.98 -2.85
N GLY A 167 -3.97 -0.76 -2.88
CA GLY A 167 -4.81 -1.04 -4.03
C GLY A 167 -4.39 -0.23 -5.26
N ALA A 168 -4.16 1.08 -5.09
CA ALA A 168 -3.69 1.96 -6.16
C ALA A 168 -2.32 1.55 -6.69
N LEU A 169 -1.36 1.32 -5.78
CA LEU A 169 0.00 0.91 -6.17
C LEU A 169 0.01 -0.47 -6.84
N SER A 170 -0.66 -1.45 -6.24
CA SER A 170 -0.74 -2.80 -6.81
C SER A 170 -1.41 -2.79 -8.18
N GLY A 171 -2.50 -2.05 -8.33
CA GLY A 171 -3.18 -1.88 -9.60
C GLY A 171 -2.35 -1.17 -10.66
N ALA A 172 -1.51 -0.22 -10.26
CA ALA A 172 -0.62 0.50 -11.18
C ALA A 172 0.54 -0.37 -11.67
N PHE A 173 1.18 -1.14 -10.78
CA PHE A 173 2.49 -1.75 -11.04
C PHE A 173 2.46 -3.27 -11.25
N LEU A 174 1.43 -3.99 -10.78
CA LEU A 174 1.40 -5.46 -10.85
C LEU A 174 1.49 -5.98 -12.29
N GLY A 175 0.67 -5.44 -13.20
CA GLY A 175 0.68 -5.84 -14.61
C GLY A 175 2.01 -5.54 -15.28
N PRO A 176 2.49 -4.28 -15.27
CA PRO A 176 3.79 -3.93 -15.82
C PRO A 176 4.93 -4.79 -15.27
N PHE A 177 5.00 -4.98 -13.96
CA PHE A 177 6.05 -5.77 -13.31
C PHE A 177 6.01 -7.22 -13.75
N LEU A 178 4.85 -7.88 -13.63
CA LEU A 178 4.71 -9.29 -13.95
C LEU A 178 5.01 -9.56 -15.43
N TYR A 179 4.40 -8.80 -16.33
CA TYR A 179 4.58 -9.03 -17.77
C TYR A 179 5.98 -8.65 -18.25
N SER A 180 6.65 -7.64 -17.67
CA SER A 180 8.02 -7.29 -18.06
C SER A 180 9.04 -8.39 -17.74
N LEU A 181 8.78 -9.22 -16.71
CA LEU A 181 9.65 -10.36 -16.39
C LEU A 181 9.53 -11.50 -17.39
N PHE A 182 8.34 -11.73 -17.97
CA PHE A 182 8.08 -12.93 -18.78
C PHE A 182 7.83 -12.63 -20.26
N LYS A 183 7.55 -11.39 -20.65
CA LYS A 183 7.16 -11.01 -22.01
C LYS A 183 8.06 -9.94 -22.59
N LYS A 184 8.70 -10.26 -23.72
CA LYS A 184 9.57 -9.34 -24.48
C LYS A 184 8.82 -8.19 -25.19
N LYS A 185 7.49 -8.20 -25.19
CA LYS A 185 6.65 -7.27 -25.98
C LYS A 185 5.91 -6.22 -25.15
N VAL A 186 6.28 -6.05 -23.89
CA VAL A 186 5.67 -5.01 -23.03
C VAL A 186 6.13 -3.63 -23.51
N THR A 187 5.19 -2.72 -23.68
CA THR A 187 5.46 -1.38 -24.22
C THR A 187 5.35 -0.30 -23.13
N ALA A 188 6.06 0.81 -23.30
CA ALA A 188 5.94 1.95 -22.39
C ALA A 188 4.49 2.47 -22.30
N ALA A 189 3.76 2.45 -23.42
CA ALA A 189 2.35 2.87 -23.45
C ALA A 189 1.47 1.96 -22.60
N SER A 190 1.71 0.64 -22.60
CA SER A 190 0.94 -0.30 -21.77
C SER A 190 1.23 -0.12 -20.29
N CYS A 191 2.47 0.23 -19.91
CA CYS A 191 2.82 0.56 -18.54
C CYS A 191 2.11 1.85 -18.08
N TRP A 192 2.11 2.90 -18.90
CA TRP A 192 1.38 4.13 -18.59
C TRP A 192 -0.13 3.92 -18.51
N ALA A 193 -0.70 3.09 -19.38
CA ALA A 193 -2.11 2.72 -19.33
C ALA A 193 -2.47 2.00 -18.01
N SER A 194 -1.63 1.04 -17.59
CA SER A 194 -1.79 0.35 -16.30
C SER A 194 -1.68 1.31 -15.13
N PHE A 195 -0.69 2.19 -15.14
CA PHE A 195 -0.51 3.21 -14.11
C PHE A 195 -1.73 4.14 -13.99
N GLY A 196 -2.18 4.67 -15.13
CA GLY A 196 -3.35 5.57 -15.16
C GLY A 196 -4.65 4.89 -14.73
N THR A 197 -4.90 3.66 -15.19
CA THR A 197 -6.11 2.91 -14.82
C THR A 197 -6.08 2.42 -13.38
N GLY A 198 -4.93 1.95 -12.89
CA GLY A 198 -4.77 1.46 -11.52
C GLY A 198 -5.03 2.55 -10.48
N ILE A 199 -4.40 3.71 -10.65
CA ILE A 199 -4.66 4.87 -9.79
C ILE A 199 -6.08 5.41 -10.04
N GLY A 200 -6.50 5.53 -11.30
CA GLY A 200 -7.79 6.08 -11.67
C GLY A 200 -8.96 5.33 -11.04
N ILE A 201 -8.99 4.01 -11.11
CA ILE A 201 -10.03 3.17 -10.49
C ILE A 201 -10.08 3.44 -8.98
N THR A 202 -8.95 3.45 -8.31
CA THR A 202 -8.90 3.67 -6.86
C THR A 202 -9.36 5.08 -6.47
N VAL A 203 -8.92 6.11 -7.21
CA VAL A 203 -9.33 7.50 -6.97
C VAL A 203 -10.80 7.70 -7.25
N VAL A 204 -11.32 7.18 -8.36
CA VAL A 204 -12.75 7.23 -8.69
C VAL A 204 -13.58 6.54 -7.62
N HIS A 205 -13.17 5.34 -7.19
CA HIS A 205 -13.85 4.64 -6.10
C HIS A 205 -13.86 5.45 -4.80
N MET A 206 -12.74 6.08 -4.46
CA MET A 206 -12.62 6.92 -3.28
C MET A 206 -13.54 8.15 -3.36
N ILE A 207 -13.61 8.80 -4.53
CA ILE A 207 -14.50 9.95 -4.77
C ILE A 207 -15.97 9.54 -4.67
N LEU A 208 -16.37 8.45 -5.32
CA LEU A 208 -17.76 8.01 -5.39
C LEU A 208 -18.29 7.51 -4.04
N PHE A 209 -17.48 6.73 -3.31
CA PHE A 209 -17.97 5.98 -2.16
C PHE A 209 -17.43 6.44 -0.79
N ARG A 210 -16.38 7.27 -0.77
CA ARG A 210 -15.76 7.68 0.48
C ARG A 210 -15.92 9.14 0.84
N PHE A 211 -15.77 10.05 -0.12
CA PHE A 211 -15.90 11.50 0.16
C PHE A 211 -17.32 11.95 0.42
N GLY A 212 -18.33 11.06 0.23
CA GLY A 212 -19.71 11.31 0.66
C GLY A 212 -20.34 12.55 0.02
N PHE A 213 -19.98 12.86 -1.23
CA PHE A 213 -20.67 13.92 -1.96
C PHE A 213 -22.16 13.56 -2.05
N GLU A 214 -23.04 14.47 -1.63
CA GLU A 214 -24.49 14.29 -1.68
C GLU A 214 -24.97 13.87 -3.07
N ALA A 215 -24.29 14.34 -4.11
CA ALA A 215 -24.56 13.97 -5.50
C ALA A 215 -24.46 12.46 -5.78
N PHE A 216 -23.72 11.69 -4.98
CA PHE A 216 -23.54 10.25 -5.17
C PHE A 216 -24.24 9.39 -4.12
N SER A 217 -24.99 10.00 -3.18
CA SER A 217 -25.69 9.26 -2.12
C SER A 217 -26.68 8.24 -2.68
N GLY A 218 -27.45 8.60 -3.71
CA GLY A 218 -28.38 7.71 -4.39
C GLY A 218 -27.68 6.53 -5.08
N LEU A 219 -26.48 6.74 -5.64
CA LEU A 219 -25.69 5.68 -6.26
C LEU A 219 -25.17 4.69 -5.21
N VAL A 220 -24.76 5.19 -4.05
CA VAL A 220 -24.32 4.34 -2.92
C VAL A 220 -25.47 3.48 -2.40
N GLU A 221 -26.66 4.05 -2.32
CA GLU A 221 -27.88 3.37 -1.86
C GLU A 221 -28.32 2.30 -2.85
N SER A 222 -28.36 2.63 -4.15
CA SER A 222 -28.65 1.67 -5.22
C SER A 222 -27.65 0.50 -5.25
N VAL A 223 -26.36 0.77 -5.01
CA VAL A 223 -25.33 -0.30 -4.95
C VAL A 223 -25.49 -1.18 -3.71
N LYS A 224 -25.98 -0.64 -2.59
CA LYS A 224 -26.29 -1.44 -1.39
C LYS A 224 -27.50 -2.34 -1.57
N GLU A 225 -28.50 -1.89 -2.32
CA GLU A 225 -29.71 -2.66 -2.64
C GLU A 225 -29.43 -3.80 -3.63
N LEU A 226 -28.40 -3.66 -4.48
CA LEU A 226 -27.91 -4.74 -5.31
C LEU A 226 -27.17 -5.73 -4.39
N ASP A 227 -27.84 -6.80 -3.98
CA ASP A 227 -27.26 -7.90 -3.16
C ASP A 227 -26.19 -8.66 -3.96
N LEU A 228 -25.10 -7.95 -4.26
CA LEU A 228 -23.99 -8.50 -5.03
C LEU A 228 -23.13 -9.40 -4.12
N PRO A 229 -22.71 -10.58 -4.62
CA PRO A 229 -21.80 -11.47 -3.88
C PRO A 229 -20.43 -10.83 -3.61
N PHE A 230 -20.19 -9.65 -4.16
CA PHE A 230 -18.95 -8.91 -4.09
C PHE A 230 -19.25 -7.47 -3.62
N ASN A 231 -18.74 -7.11 -2.45
CA ASN A 231 -18.97 -5.79 -1.87
C ASN A 231 -18.14 -4.71 -2.60
N ILE A 232 -18.71 -4.09 -3.63
CA ILE A 232 -18.06 -3.04 -4.43
C ILE A 232 -17.70 -1.83 -3.57
N LEU A 233 -18.42 -1.55 -2.49
CA LEU A 233 -18.14 -0.40 -1.60
C LEU A 233 -16.85 -0.56 -0.78
N SER A 234 -16.30 -1.78 -0.73
CA SER A 234 -15.07 -2.05 0.01
C SER A 234 -13.83 -1.55 -0.73
N PRO A 235 -12.96 -0.75 -0.10
CA PRO A 235 -11.68 -0.32 -0.69
C PRO A 235 -10.76 -1.48 -1.09
N ILE A 236 -10.83 -2.60 -0.37
CA ILE A 236 -10.06 -3.81 -0.68
C ILE A 236 -10.47 -4.35 -2.05
N ASN A 237 -11.77 -4.41 -2.30
CA ASN A 237 -12.32 -4.91 -3.56
C ASN A 237 -12.03 -3.97 -4.73
N ALA A 238 -12.00 -2.66 -4.51
CA ALA A 238 -11.52 -1.70 -5.50
C ALA A 238 -10.06 -1.97 -5.89
N GLY A 239 -9.21 -2.30 -4.91
CA GLY A 239 -7.83 -2.72 -5.15
C GLY A 239 -7.73 -4.02 -5.96
N VAL A 240 -8.60 -5.01 -5.69
CA VAL A 240 -8.66 -6.25 -6.47
C VAL A 240 -9.07 -5.99 -7.91
N ILE A 241 -10.10 -5.17 -8.13
CA ILE A 241 -10.54 -4.76 -9.48
C ILE A 241 -9.39 -4.06 -10.21
N SER A 242 -8.72 -3.12 -9.56
CA SER A 242 -7.59 -2.39 -10.11
C SER A 242 -6.45 -3.33 -10.54
N MET A 243 -6.13 -4.35 -9.75
CA MET A 243 -5.13 -5.37 -10.09
C MET A 243 -5.55 -6.22 -11.29
N ILE A 244 -6.81 -6.67 -11.35
CA ILE A 244 -7.33 -7.45 -12.48
C ILE A 244 -7.28 -6.63 -13.76
N VAL A 245 -7.72 -5.36 -13.70
CA VAL A 245 -7.66 -4.46 -14.84
C VAL A 245 -6.21 -4.25 -15.31
N SER A 246 -5.26 -4.07 -14.40
CA SER A 246 -3.84 -3.97 -14.71
C SER A 246 -3.32 -5.18 -15.48
N LEU A 247 -3.69 -6.39 -15.04
CA LEU A 247 -3.29 -7.64 -15.70
C LEU A 247 -3.91 -7.81 -17.11
N ILE A 248 -5.07 -7.21 -17.35
CA ILE A 248 -5.74 -7.25 -18.66
C ILE A 248 -5.22 -6.14 -19.57
N ILE A 249 -5.09 -4.92 -19.07
CA ILE A 249 -4.78 -3.76 -19.90
C ILE A 249 -3.36 -3.77 -20.47
N VAL A 250 -2.40 -4.32 -19.72
CA VAL A 250 -1.00 -4.39 -20.17
C VAL A 250 -0.86 -5.22 -21.45
N PRO A 251 -1.31 -6.48 -21.52
CA PRO A 251 -1.22 -7.25 -22.75
C PRO A 251 -2.07 -6.66 -23.86
N VAL A 252 -3.28 -6.16 -23.57
CA VAL A 252 -4.16 -5.57 -24.58
C VAL A 252 -3.51 -4.35 -25.22
N VAL A 253 -3.05 -3.37 -24.46
CA VAL A 253 -2.40 -2.18 -25.01
C VAL A 253 -1.08 -2.50 -25.70
N SER A 254 -0.34 -3.52 -25.21
CA SER A 254 0.91 -3.95 -25.85
C SER A 254 0.70 -4.53 -27.25
N ILE A 255 -0.48 -5.10 -27.55
CA ILE A 255 -0.81 -5.60 -28.90
C ILE A 255 -0.97 -4.43 -29.89
N PHE A 256 -1.58 -3.32 -29.43
CA PHE A 256 -1.89 -2.17 -30.29
C PHE A 256 -0.77 -1.12 -30.37
N THR A 257 0.31 -1.29 -29.59
CA THR A 257 1.40 -0.31 -29.52
C THR A 257 2.72 -0.86 -30.04
N LYS A 258 3.61 0.04 -30.50
CA LYS A 258 4.89 -0.35 -31.07
C LYS A 258 5.77 -1.03 -30.03
N PRO A 259 6.31 -2.23 -30.32
CA PRO A 259 7.18 -2.94 -29.40
C PRO A 259 8.49 -2.16 -29.15
N PRO A 260 9.15 -2.36 -28.00
CA PRO A 260 10.44 -1.77 -27.72
C PRO A 260 11.51 -2.27 -28.71
N LYS A 261 12.65 -1.56 -28.81
CA LYS A 261 13.76 -1.95 -29.68
C LYS A 261 14.28 -3.33 -29.31
N LYS A 262 14.39 -4.22 -30.31
CA LYS A 262 14.82 -5.61 -30.10
C LYS A 262 16.18 -5.71 -29.41
N GLU A 263 17.13 -4.86 -29.78
CA GLU A 263 18.49 -4.84 -29.21
C GLU A 263 18.47 -4.68 -27.68
N ILE A 264 17.66 -3.74 -27.17
CA ILE A 264 17.55 -3.48 -25.71
C ILE A 264 16.88 -4.68 -25.01
N VAL A 265 15.83 -5.23 -25.65
CA VAL A 265 15.09 -6.35 -25.05
C VAL A 265 15.94 -7.61 -25.02
N ASP A 266 16.66 -7.92 -26.09
CA ASP A 266 17.48 -9.13 -26.18
C ASP A 266 18.70 -9.04 -25.24
N ASP A 267 19.28 -7.86 -25.04
CA ASP A 267 20.36 -7.64 -24.08
C ASP A 267 19.89 -7.90 -22.64
N ILE A 268 18.73 -7.35 -22.25
CA ILE A 268 18.15 -7.56 -20.93
C ILE A 268 17.81 -9.04 -20.69
N PHE A 269 17.16 -9.69 -21.65
CA PHE A 269 16.77 -11.10 -21.50
C PHE A 269 17.95 -12.07 -21.62
N ALA A 270 19.03 -11.72 -22.31
CA ALA A 270 20.27 -12.51 -22.32
C ALA A 270 20.96 -12.55 -20.94
N SER A 271 20.77 -11.55 -20.12
CA SER A 271 21.28 -11.52 -18.74
C SER A 271 20.47 -12.37 -17.76
N ILE A 272 19.18 -12.63 -18.05
CA ILE A 272 18.27 -13.42 -17.18
C ILE A 272 18.45 -14.94 -17.40
N GLY A 273 18.99 -15.35 -18.54
CA GLY A 273 19.19 -16.77 -18.91
C GLY A 273 20.57 -17.34 -18.56
N LYS A 274 21.38 -16.63 -17.83
CA LYS A 274 22.67 -17.06 -17.29
C LYS A 274 22.58 -17.24 -15.80
#